data_7d682796e93ccacc02509880996c649a
#
_entry.id   7d682796e93ccacc02509880996c649a
#
_cell.length_a   1.000
_cell.length_b   1.000
_cell.length_c   1.000
_cell.angle_alpha   90.00
_cell.angle_beta   90.00
_cell.angle_gamma   90.00
#
_symmetry.space_group_name_H-M   'P 1'
#
loop_
_entity.id
_entity.type
_entity.pdbx_description
1 polymer ?
#
loop_
_entity_poly.entity_id
_entity_poly.type
_entity_poly.pdbx_seq_one_letter_code
_entity_poly.pdbx_strand_id
1 'polypeptide(L)'
;LLYGGQGGGGKTDLIAGLALTEHERSLLLRPQYTDLGALIERVVAVAGTRKGLNSAPPAQFKIDDRVIDFGAASTLDRAETWQGNPHDLIAFDEACQFVEPVVRFLMGWNRAADKTLGGDNRQRVRMVMASNPPIAAGGDWVIGMFRPWLDITHTRPAEHGELRWFIIDPDGRDMEVDGPDDVRTFDHKDYVPRSRTFIPAALADNPFLVDTNYQATLDAMPEPLRSAIRDGNFMAAREDDEWQVIPTPWVLAANERWRAGKGDKPLACIGLDVARGGRDDTDFAQRYGAW
;
A
#
# COMPACT_ATOMS: atom_id res chain seq x y z
N LEU A 1 -1.25 6.14 -4.25
CA LEU A 1 -1.88 6.66 -3.05
C LEU A 1 -2.18 5.50 -2.09
N LEU A 2 -1.79 5.65 -0.82
CA LEU A 2 -2.35 4.88 0.29
C LEU A 2 -3.39 5.76 1.00
N TYR A 3 -4.62 5.27 1.13
CA TYR A 3 -5.69 5.86 1.92
C TYR A 3 -6.09 4.87 3.00
N GLY A 4 -5.74 5.14 4.23
CA GLY A 4 -5.88 4.11 5.25
C GLY A 4 -5.75 4.60 6.68
N GLY A 5 -5.89 3.69 7.61
CA GLY A 5 -5.81 3.95 9.04
C GLY A 5 -7.03 3.42 9.78
N GLN A 6 -7.82 4.30 10.38
CA GLN A 6 -8.92 3.88 11.25
C GLN A 6 -10.02 3.10 10.55
N GLY A 7 -10.65 2.19 11.27
CA GLY A 7 -11.91 1.57 10.86
C GLY A 7 -13.00 2.63 10.65
N GLY A 8 -13.87 2.43 9.65
CA GLY A 8 -14.97 3.35 9.40
C GLY A 8 -14.64 4.65 8.65
N GLY A 9 -13.39 4.88 8.25
CA GLY A 9 -12.95 6.12 7.57
C GLY A 9 -13.34 6.24 6.09
N GLY A 10 -14.36 5.54 5.60
CA GLY A 10 -14.89 5.72 4.22
C GLY A 10 -13.97 5.21 3.09
N LYS A 11 -13.07 4.27 3.38
CA LYS A 11 -12.07 3.77 2.42
C LYS A 11 -12.68 3.21 1.13
N THR A 12 -13.64 2.33 1.25
CA THR A 12 -14.34 1.74 0.11
C THR A 12 -15.15 2.80 -0.66
N ASP A 13 -15.67 3.81 0.02
CA ASP A 13 -16.42 4.92 -0.60
C ASP A 13 -15.52 5.81 -1.44
N LEU A 14 -14.29 6.08 -0.99
CA LEU A 14 -13.30 6.79 -1.79
C LEU A 14 -13.00 6.06 -3.11
N ILE A 15 -12.77 4.73 -3.03
CA ILE A 15 -12.52 3.91 -4.23
C ILE A 15 -13.71 3.95 -5.17
N ALA A 16 -14.93 3.77 -4.63
CA ALA A 16 -16.17 3.81 -5.41
C ALA A 16 -16.35 5.19 -6.06
N GLY A 17 -16.15 6.26 -5.31
CA GLY A 17 -16.26 7.63 -5.82
C GLY A 17 -15.29 7.89 -6.97
N LEU A 18 -14.02 7.56 -6.81
CA LEU A 18 -13.01 7.73 -7.87
C LEU A 18 -13.37 6.96 -9.14
N ALA A 19 -13.83 5.71 -9.01
CA ALA A 19 -14.23 4.89 -10.14
C ALA A 19 -15.48 5.43 -10.86
N LEU A 20 -16.40 6.06 -10.12
CA LEU A 20 -17.65 6.60 -10.67
C LEU A 20 -17.52 8.01 -11.23
N THR A 21 -16.50 8.79 -10.82
CA THR A 21 -16.43 10.23 -11.19
C THR A 21 -15.17 10.62 -11.95
N GLU A 22 -14.03 9.99 -11.68
CA GLU A 22 -12.71 10.47 -12.14
C GLU A 22 -12.08 9.58 -13.22
N HIS A 23 -12.44 8.30 -13.27
CA HIS A 23 -11.76 7.31 -14.10
C HIS A 23 -12.70 6.68 -15.11
N GLU A 24 -12.18 6.41 -16.32
CA GLU A 24 -12.96 5.80 -17.40
C GLU A 24 -13.00 4.29 -17.29
N ARG A 25 -11.87 3.68 -16.92
CA ARG A 25 -11.76 2.23 -16.79
C ARG A 25 -11.05 1.84 -15.48
N SER A 26 -11.82 1.40 -14.54
CA SER A 26 -11.38 1.08 -13.19
C SER A 26 -11.34 -0.43 -12.95
N LEU A 27 -10.32 -0.91 -12.24
CA LEU A 27 -10.25 -2.25 -11.68
C LEU A 27 -10.27 -2.15 -10.15
N LEU A 28 -11.33 -2.65 -9.55
CA LEU A 28 -11.49 -2.69 -8.10
C LEU A 28 -11.26 -4.10 -7.60
N LEU A 29 -10.31 -4.27 -6.71
CA LEU A 29 -9.80 -5.56 -6.27
C LEU A 29 -10.03 -5.81 -4.78
N ARG A 30 -10.42 -7.04 -4.46
CA ARG A 30 -10.36 -7.63 -3.12
C ARG A 30 -9.47 -8.86 -3.13
N PRO A 31 -8.87 -9.27 -1.98
CA PRO A 31 -8.04 -10.46 -1.92
C PRO A 31 -8.83 -11.73 -2.27
N GLN A 32 -10.06 -11.85 -1.73
CA GLN A 32 -10.89 -13.04 -1.89
C GLN A 32 -12.14 -12.75 -2.73
N TYR A 33 -12.53 -13.72 -3.54
CA TYR A 33 -13.72 -13.62 -4.38
C TYR A 33 -15.01 -13.49 -3.55
N THR A 34 -15.07 -14.15 -2.39
CA THR A 34 -16.21 -14.07 -1.48
C THR A 34 -16.51 -12.66 -0.98
N ASP A 35 -15.48 -11.79 -0.94
CA ASP A 35 -15.59 -10.45 -0.39
C ASP A 35 -15.99 -9.41 -1.45
N LEU A 36 -15.97 -9.80 -2.74
CA LEU A 36 -16.34 -8.92 -3.85
C LEU A 36 -17.79 -8.48 -3.80
N GLY A 37 -18.70 -9.33 -3.31
CA GLY A 37 -20.12 -9.00 -3.20
C GLY A 37 -20.37 -7.71 -2.44
N ALA A 38 -19.74 -7.53 -1.29
CA ALA A 38 -19.86 -6.33 -0.46
C ALA A 38 -19.32 -5.08 -1.18
N LEU A 39 -18.19 -5.20 -1.89
CA LEU A 39 -17.61 -4.11 -2.67
C LEU A 39 -18.54 -3.69 -3.83
N ILE A 40 -19.06 -4.66 -4.58
CA ILE A 40 -20.02 -4.42 -5.69
C ILE A 40 -21.26 -3.71 -5.18
N GLU A 41 -21.88 -4.22 -4.11
CA GLU A 41 -23.07 -3.61 -3.53
C GLU A 41 -22.80 -2.19 -3.03
N ARG A 42 -21.61 -1.92 -2.49
CA ARG A 42 -21.26 -0.56 -2.07
C ARG A 42 -21.10 0.39 -3.25
N VAL A 43 -20.44 -0.02 -4.33
CA VAL A 43 -20.33 0.78 -5.56
C VAL A 43 -21.72 1.06 -6.15
N VAL A 44 -22.59 0.07 -6.20
CA VAL A 44 -23.98 0.21 -6.68
C VAL A 44 -24.79 1.18 -5.79
N ALA A 45 -24.61 1.09 -4.47
CA ALA A 45 -25.27 1.99 -3.53
C ALA A 45 -24.82 3.45 -3.72
N VAL A 46 -23.53 3.70 -3.93
CA VAL A 46 -22.98 5.02 -4.22
C VAL A 46 -23.46 5.53 -5.58
N ALA A 47 -23.54 4.66 -6.60
CA ALA A 47 -24.04 4.99 -7.92
C ALA A 47 -25.55 5.27 -7.94
N GLY A 48 -26.31 4.81 -6.95
CA GLY A 48 -27.78 4.94 -6.88
C GLY A 48 -28.55 4.11 -7.90
N THR A 49 -27.89 3.21 -8.63
CA THR A 49 -28.52 2.38 -9.67
C THR A 49 -27.80 1.05 -9.86
N ARG A 50 -28.53 0.03 -10.24
CA ARG A 50 -27.97 -1.28 -10.66
C ARG A 50 -27.97 -1.46 -12.19
N LYS A 51 -28.48 -0.47 -12.93
CA LYS A 51 -28.54 -0.56 -14.39
C LYS A 51 -27.11 -0.59 -14.96
N GLY A 52 -26.80 -1.61 -15.74
CA GLY A 52 -25.47 -1.82 -16.32
C GLY A 52 -24.55 -2.75 -15.50
N LEU A 53 -25.00 -3.24 -14.33
CA LEU A 53 -24.29 -4.25 -13.57
C LEU A 53 -24.46 -5.63 -14.21
N ASN A 54 -23.33 -6.26 -14.54
CA ASN A 54 -23.21 -7.69 -14.77
C ASN A 54 -22.48 -8.32 -13.58
N SER A 55 -23.19 -9.09 -12.77
CA SER A 55 -22.60 -9.76 -11.60
C SER A 55 -22.00 -11.13 -11.91
N ALA A 56 -22.16 -11.64 -13.14
CA ALA A 56 -21.51 -12.87 -13.57
C ALA A 56 -19.97 -12.66 -13.68
N PRO A 57 -19.15 -13.63 -13.26
CA PRO A 57 -17.69 -13.52 -13.34
C PRO A 57 -17.18 -13.43 -14.79
N PRO A 58 -16.24 -12.51 -15.08
CA PRO A 58 -15.81 -11.40 -14.23
C PRO A 58 -16.91 -10.33 -14.10
N ALA A 59 -17.21 -9.94 -12.85
CA ALA A 59 -18.23 -8.93 -12.60
C ALA A 59 -17.81 -7.56 -13.15
N GLN A 60 -18.75 -6.86 -13.77
CA GLN A 60 -18.51 -5.56 -14.40
C GLN A 60 -19.70 -4.64 -14.22
N PHE A 61 -19.43 -3.37 -13.96
CA PHE A 61 -20.46 -2.34 -13.92
C PHE A 61 -20.18 -1.27 -14.97
N LYS A 62 -21.12 -1.10 -15.89
CA LYS A 62 -21.08 -0.07 -16.93
C LYS A 62 -22.07 1.02 -16.57
N ILE A 63 -21.57 2.21 -16.38
CA ILE A 63 -22.37 3.38 -16.05
C ILE A 63 -21.85 4.58 -16.86
N ASP A 64 -22.74 5.21 -17.61
CA ASP A 64 -22.41 6.27 -18.56
C ASP A 64 -21.28 5.82 -19.52
N ASP A 65 -20.17 6.55 -19.55
CA ASP A 65 -18.98 6.25 -20.35
C ASP A 65 -17.91 5.45 -19.58
N ARG A 66 -18.22 4.99 -18.36
CA ARG A 66 -17.29 4.35 -17.45
C ARG A 66 -17.51 2.84 -17.37
N VAL A 67 -16.40 2.14 -17.19
CA VAL A 67 -16.39 0.69 -16.99
C VAL A 67 -15.64 0.38 -15.71
N ILE A 68 -16.31 -0.31 -14.78
CA ILE A 68 -15.73 -0.75 -13.52
C ILE A 68 -15.67 -2.28 -13.54
N ASP A 69 -14.48 -2.82 -13.60
CA ASP A 69 -14.21 -4.25 -13.49
C ASP A 69 -13.97 -4.60 -12.01
N PHE A 70 -14.54 -5.71 -11.54
CA PHE A 70 -14.35 -6.21 -10.19
C PHE A 70 -13.59 -7.52 -10.22
N GLY A 71 -12.55 -7.64 -9.38
CA GLY A 71 -11.69 -8.79 -9.38
C GLY A 71 -11.20 -9.22 -8.01
N ALA A 72 -10.78 -10.48 -7.93
CA ALA A 72 -10.08 -11.01 -6.77
C ALA A 72 -8.70 -11.51 -7.21
N ALA A 73 -7.67 -11.19 -6.41
CA ALA A 73 -6.31 -11.56 -6.71
C ALA A 73 -5.52 -11.86 -5.42
N SER A 74 -5.73 -13.04 -4.84
CA SER A 74 -4.96 -13.50 -3.67
C SER A 74 -3.59 -14.06 -4.02
N THR A 75 -3.38 -14.46 -5.28
CA THR A 75 -2.13 -15.06 -5.78
C THR A 75 -1.74 -14.43 -7.11
N LEU A 76 -0.47 -14.62 -7.52
CA LEU A 76 0.03 -14.08 -8.78
C LEU A 76 -0.74 -14.65 -9.98
N ASP A 77 -1.04 -15.94 -10.01
CA ASP A 77 -1.83 -16.58 -11.08
C ASP A 77 -3.20 -15.91 -11.27
N ARG A 78 -3.81 -15.48 -10.15
CA ARG A 78 -5.08 -14.73 -10.19
C ARG A 78 -4.88 -13.33 -10.74
N ALA A 79 -3.79 -12.68 -10.42
CA ALA A 79 -3.45 -11.37 -10.97
C ALA A 79 -3.16 -11.44 -12.47
N GLU A 80 -2.55 -12.52 -12.96
CA GLU A 80 -2.25 -12.75 -14.38
C GLU A 80 -3.51 -12.75 -15.25
N THR A 81 -4.66 -13.09 -14.72
CA THR A 81 -5.94 -13.01 -15.45
C THR A 81 -6.28 -11.59 -15.93
N TRP A 82 -5.68 -10.58 -15.33
CA TRP A 82 -5.82 -9.16 -15.69
C TRP A 82 -4.73 -8.67 -16.64
N GLN A 83 -3.80 -9.56 -17.01
CA GLN A 83 -2.74 -9.23 -17.97
C GLN A 83 -3.33 -8.79 -19.32
N GLY A 84 -2.77 -7.73 -19.89
CA GLY A 84 -3.24 -7.20 -21.16
C GLY A 84 -4.44 -6.25 -21.06
N ASN A 85 -5.09 -6.15 -19.91
CA ASN A 85 -6.23 -5.26 -19.69
C ASN A 85 -5.78 -3.96 -18.99
N PRO A 86 -5.60 -2.85 -19.70
CA PRO A 86 -5.20 -1.59 -19.10
C PRO A 86 -6.36 -0.96 -18.33
N HIS A 87 -6.05 -0.42 -17.15
CA HIS A 87 -6.98 0.36 -16.34
C HIS A 87 -6.30 1.66 -15.90
N ASP A 88 -7.01 2.77 -15.98
CA ASP A 88 -6.52 4.08 -15.52
C ASP A 88 -6.68 4.25 -14.00
N LEU A 89 -7.53 3.45 -13.37
CA LEU A 89 -7.58 3.24 -11.93
C LEU A 89 -7.41 1.75 -11.61
N ILE A 90 -6.43 1.42 -10.77
CA ILE A 90 -6.39 0.13 -10.08
C ILE A 90 -6.48 0.42 -8.58
N ALA A 91 -7.52 -0.11 -7.94
CA ALA A 91 -7.75 0.08 -6.52
C ALA A 91 -7.77 -1.26 -5.78
N PHE A 92 -6.96 -1.33 -4.73
CA PHE A 92 -6.88 -2.48 -3.83
C PHE A 92 -7.64 -2.14 -2.55
N ASP A 93 -8.79 -2.72 -2.37
CA ASP A 93 -9.55 -2.63 -1.12
C ASP A 93 -9.07 -3.73 -0.17
N GLU A 94 -8.75 -3.37 1.07
CA GLU A 94 -8.02 -4.19 2.04
C GLU A 94 -6.57 -4.51 1.57
N ALA A 95 -5.82 -3.49 1.16
CA ALA A 95 -4.50 -3.63 0.53
C ALA A 95 -3.51 -4.45 1.35
N CYS A 96 -3.50 -4.33 2.68
CA CYS A 96 -2.62 -5.09 3.56
C CYS A 96 -2.87 -6.61 3.57
N GLN A 97 -3.97 -7.07 2.99
CA GLN A 97 -4.27 -8.50 2.85
C GLN A 97 -3.77 -9.11 1.53
N PHE A 98 -3.28 -8.27 0.61
CA PHE A 98 -2.64 -8.75 -0.62
C PHE A 98 -1.18 -9.09 -0.37
N VAL A 99 -0.64 -10.01 -1.17
CA VAL A 99 0.80 -10.24 -1.22
C VAL A 99 1.45 -9.24 -2.19
N GLU A 100 2.61 -8.73 -1.83
CA GLU A 100 3.32 -7.69 -2.59
C GLU A 100 3.52 -8.03 -4.09
N PRO A 101 3.91 -9.27 -4.47
CA PRO A 101 4.09 -9.62 -5.89
C PRO A 101 2.85 -9.39 -6.75
N VAL A 102 1.63 -9.61 -6.20
CA VAL A 102 0.36 -9.35 -6.89
C VAL A 102 0.22 -7.86 -7.21
N VAL A 103 0.46 -7.02 -6.23
CA VAL A 103 0.34 -5.57 -6.40
C VAL A 103 1.38 -5.05 -7.38
N ARG A 104 2.63 -5.46 -7.26
CA ARG A 104 3.71 -5.08 -8.19
C ARG A 104 3.45 -5.54 -9.61
N PHE A 105 2.91 -6.74 -9.80
CA PHE A 105 2.52 -7.23 -11.12
C PHE A 105 1.46 -6.33 -11.75
N LEU A 106 0.39 -6.02 -11.01
CA LEU A 106 -0.71 -5.20 -11.51
C LEU A 106 -0.32 -3.72 -11.74
N MET A 107 0.73 -3.22 -11.07
CA MET A 107 1.30 -1.89 -11.37
C MET A 107 1.68 -1.74 -12.85
N GLY A 108 2.11 -2.80 -13.51
CA GLY A 108 2.47 -2.80 -14.93
C GLY A 108 1.27 -2.54 -15.86
N TRP A 109 0.06 -2.80 -15.41
CA TRP A 109 -1.19 -2.63 -16.17
C TRP A 109 -1.97 -1.39 -15.81
N ASN A 110 -1.46 -0.60 -14.85
CA ASN A 110 -2.03 0.69 -14.48
C ASN A 110 -1.59 1.76 -15.48
N ARG A 111 -2.38 1.91 -16.53
CA ARG A 111 -2.17 2.86 -17.62
C ARG A 111 -3.51 3.24 -18.25
N ALA A 112 -3.58 4.42 -18.83
CA ALA A 112 -4.74 4.81 -19.63
C ALA A 112 -4.94 3.84 -20.80
N ALA A 113 -6.16 3.44 -21.07
CA ALA A 113 -6.49 2.79 -22.33
C ALA A 113 -6.12 3.75 -23.46
N ASP A 114 -5.43 3.24 -24.48
CA ASP A 114 -4.90 4.05 -25.56
C ASP A 114 -6.05 4.77 -26.30
N LYS A 115 -6.40 5.94 -25.85
CA LYS A 115 -7.09 6.94 -26.67
C LYS A 115 -6.02 7.78 -27.33
N THR A 116 -5.30 7.15 -28.21
CA THR A 116 -4.66 7.89 -29.26
C THR A 116 -5.75 8.67 -29.92
N LEU A 117 -5.67 9.92 -29.82
CA LEU A 117 -5.89 10.82 -30.92
C LEU A 117 -6.17 12.22 -30.35
N GLY A 118 -5.11 12.97 -30.07
CA GLY A 118 -5.16 14.39 -30.33
C GLY A 118 -5.97 15.29 -29.38
N GLY A 119 -6.19 14.88 -28.14
CA GLY A 119 -6.73 15.76 -27.10
C GLY A 119 -5.74 15.98 -25.96
N ASP A 120 -5.57 17.20 -25.54
CA ASP A 120 -4.75 17.63 -24.39
C ASP A 120 -5.23 17.05 -23.03
N ASN A 121 -6.24 16.22 -23.02
CA ASN A 121 -6.81 15.59 -21.85
C ASN A 121 -6.15 14.24 -21.60
N ARG A 122 -4.93 14.28 -21.04
CA ARG A 122 -4.30 13.06 -20.53
C ARG A 122 -5.10 12.54 -19.34
N GLN A 123 -5.77 11.39 -19.56
CA GLN A 123 -6.44 10.68 -18.49
C GLN A 123 -5.46 10.43 -17.33
N ARG A 124 -5.86 10.83 -16.13
CA ARG A 124 -5.04 10.57 -14.94
C ARG A 124 -4.99 9.09 -14.65
N VAL A 125 -3.80 8.58 -14.45
CA VAL A 125 -3.57 7.18 -14.07
C VAL A 125 -3.26 7.13 -12.58
N ARG A 126 -4.01 6.31 -11.83
CA ARG A 126 -3.86 6.18 -10.38
C ARG A 126 -3.86 4.73 -9.94
N MET A 127 -3.04 4.46 -8.94
CA MET A 127 -3.17 3.28 -8.10
C MET A 127 -3.55 3.72 -6.69
N VAL A 128 -4.61 3.13 -6.16
CA VAL A 128 -5.12 3.42 -4.82
C VAL A 128 -5.10 2.15 -3.99
N MET A 129 -4.45 2.23 -2.85
CA MET A 129 -4.45 1.21 -1.82
C MET A 129 -5.29 1.72 -0.66
N ALA A 130 -6.37 1.02 -0.35
CA ALA A 130 -7.22 1.35 0.79
C ALA A 130 -7.13 0.22 1.81
N SER A 131 -6.74 0.54 3.04
CA SER A 131 -6.58 -0.50 4.06
C SER A 131 -6.63 0.05 5.48
N ASN A 132 -7.00 -0.81 6.40
CA ASN A 132 -6.59 -0.70 7.79
C ASN A 132 -5.12 -1.11 7.93
N PRO A 133 -4.45 -0.79 9.05
CA PRO A 133 -3.13 -1.31 9.35
C PRO A 133 -3.09 -2.85 9.28
N PRO A 134 -1.94 -3.43 8.87
CA PRO A 134 -1.79 -4.88 8.82
C PRO A 134 -1.85 -5.48 10.22
N ILE A 135 -2.54 -6.60 10.35
CA ILE A 135 -2.64 -7.38 11.60
C ILE A 135 -1.64 -8.54 11.59
N ALA A 136 -1.18 -8.92 10.41
CA ALA A 136 -0.23 -10.00 10.21
C ALA A 136 0.95 -9.52 9.36
N ALA A 137 2.10 -10.16 9.53
CA ALA A 137 3.35 -9.84 8.83
C ALA A 137 3.23 -9.80 7.29
N GLY A 138 2.28 -10.54 6.72
CA GLY A 138 2.02 -10.53 5.27
C GLY A 138 1.65 -9.16 4.69
N GLY A 139 1.22 -8.20 5.50
CA GLY A 139 0.89 -6.83 5.10
C GLY A 139 2.01 -5.81 5.30
N ASP A 140 3.14 -6.20 5.85
CA ASP A 140 4.26 -5.30 6.19
C ASP A 140 4.89 -4.61 4.99
N TRP A 141 4.77 -5.19 3.80
CA TRP A 141 5.23 -4.56 2.57
C TRP A 141 4.57 -3.20 2.30
N VAL A 142 3.32 -2.99 2.77
CA VAL A 142 2.65 -1.68 2.68
C VAL A 142 3.38 -0.66 3.52
N ILE A 143 3.80 -1.03 4.74
CA ILE A 143 4.59 -0.15 5.61
C ILE A 143 5.93 0.16 4.92
N GLY A 144 6.59 -0.85 4.34
CA GLY A 144 7.82 -0.67 3.59
C GLY A 144 7.68 0.31 2.42
N MET A 145 6.61 0.15 1.62
CA MET A 145 6.32 0.99 0.45
C MET A 145 5.99 2.45 0.81
N PHE A 146 5.45 2.69 2.01
CA PHE A 146 5.03 4.01 2.49
C PHE A 146 5.80 4.47 3.74
N ARG A 147 7.02 3.98 3.94
CA ARG A 147 7.87 4.29 5.11
C ARG A 147 7.97 5.77 5.45
N PRO A 148 8.16 6.71 4.50
CA PRO A 148 8.30 8.12 4.85
C PRO A 148 7.12 8.69 5.66
N TRP A 149 5.91 8.15 5.49
CA TRP A 149 4.70 8.61 6.19
C TRP A 149 4.35 7.76 7.40
N LEU A 150 4.72 6.47 7.41
CA LEU A 150 4.26 5.49 8.40
C LEU A 150 5.30 5.17 9.45
N ASP A 151 6.58 5.31 9.15
CA ASP A 151 7.69 5.01 10.04
C ASP A 151 8.30 6.30 10.59
N ILE A 152 7.97 6.63 11.85
CA ILE A 152 8.48 7.83 12.51
C ILE A 152 10.00 7.86 12.67
N THR A 153 10.68 6.73 12.50
CA THR A 153 12.14 6.61 12.55
C THR A 153 12.80 6.83 11.19
N HIS A 154 11.99 7.05 10.13
CA HIS A 154 12.50 7.32 8.81
C HIS A 154 13.39 8.56 8.78
N THR A 155 14.49 8.51 8.05
CA THR A 155 15.48 9.63 7.98
C THR A 155 14.92 10.91 7.40
N ARG A 156 13.89 10.80 6.55
CA ARG A 156 13.18 11.92 5.91
C ARG A 156 11.66 11.70 6.06
N PRO A 157 11.09 11.89 7.25
CA PRO A 157 9.66 11.69 7.45
C PRO A 157 8.86 12.67 6.57
N ALA A 158 7.72 12.22 6.10
CA ALA A 158 6.82 13.00 5.26
C ALA A 158 5.51 13.31 5.98
N GLU A 159 4.95 14.49 5.71
CA GLU A 159 3.64 14.85 6.22
C GLU A 159 2.52 14.12 5.45
N HIS A 160 1.36 13.97 6.07
CA HIS A 160 0.19 13.38 5.42
C HIS A 160 -0.21 14.22 4.20
N GLY A 161 -0.42 13.56 3.07
CA GLY A 161 -0.74 14.24 1.80
C GLY A 161 0.48 14.76 1.03
N GLU A 162 1.66 14.84 1.64
CA GLU A 162 2.88 15.21 0.95
C GLU A 162 3.20 14.22 -0.17
N LEU A 163 3.65 14.71 -1.32
CA LEU A 163 4.09 13.86 -2.41
C LEU A 163 5.58 13.55 -2.27
N ARG A 164 5.94 12.29 -2.32
CA ARG A 164 7.31 11.80 -2.44
C ARG A 164 7.46 11.00 -3.73
N TRP A 165 8.67 10.96 -4.25
CA TRP A 165 8.96 10.37 -5.55
C TRP A 165 9.87 9.18 -5.40
N PHE A 166 9.58 8.13 -6.17
CA PHE A 166 10.28 6.85 -6.09
C PHE A 166 10.52 6.29 -7.48
N ILE A 167 11.67 5.68 -7.66
CA ILE A 167 11.93 4.75 -8.76
C ILE A 167 11.95 3.33 -8.21
N ILE A 168 11.78 2.37 -9.10
CA ILE A 168 12.07 0.96 -8.80
C ILE A 168 13.39 0.66 -9.51
N ASP A 169 14.44 0.39 -8.74
CA ASP A 169 15.78 0.13 -9.27
C ASP A 169 15.86 -1.20 -10.03
N PRO A 170 17.00 -1.54 -10.67
CA PRO A 170 17.18 -2.80 -11.38
C PRO A 170 16.95 -4.06 -10.53
N ASP A 171 17.19 -3.97 -9.22
CA ASP A 171 17.00 -5.06 -8.25
C ASP A 171 15.56 -5.19 -7.77
N GLY A 172 14.66 -4.30 -8.25
CA GLY A 172 13.25 -4.28 -7.86
C GLY A 172 12.97 -3.59 -6.53
N ARG A 173 13.94 -2.81 -6.00
CA ARG A 173 13.82 -2.07 -4.73
C ARG A 173 13.29 -0.67 -4.98
N ASP A 174 12.48 -0.20 -4.04
CA ASP A 174 12.01 1.19 -4.05
C ASP A 174 13.13 2.12 -3.58
N MET A 175 13.49 3.09 -4.42
CA MET A 175 14.46 4.14 -4.11
C MET A 175 13.76 5.50 -4.14
N GLU A 176 13.80 6.24 -3.03
CA GLU A 176 13.30 7.61 -2.97
C GLU A 176 14.24 8.55 -3.73
N VAL A 177 13.66 9.47 -4.48
CA VAL A 177 14.36 10.49 -5.29
C VAL A 177 13.77 11.88 -5.00
N ASP A 178 14.48 12.93 -5.41
CA ASP A 178 14.15 14.30 -4.97
C ASP A 178 12.92 14.90 -5.68
N GLY A 179 12.50 14.37 -6.83
CA GLY A 179 11.35 14.92 -7.54
C GLY A 179 10.99 14.18 -8.81
N PRO A 180 10.00 14.69 -9.56
CA PRO A 180 9.52 14.07 -10.80
C PRO A 180 10.58 14.02 -11.91
N ASP A 181 11.53 14.95 -11.88
CA ASP A 181 12.56 15.09 -12.90
C ASP A 181 13.87 14.37 -12.53
N ASP A 182 13.96 13.78 -11.34
CA ASP A 182 15.13 13.03 -10.87
C ASP A 182 15.17 11.62 -11.47
N VAL A 183 15.30 11.56 -12.79
CA VAL A 183 15.43 10.31 -13.54
C VAL A 183 16.79 9.69 -13.25
N ARG A 184 16.83 8.41 -12.90
CA ARG A 184 18.06 7.66 -12.66
C ARG A 184 18.32 6.71 -13.82
N THR A 185 19.57 6.66 -14.27
CA THR A 185 20.00 5.76 -15.36
C THR A 185 20.86 4.65 -14.79
N PHE A 186 20.43 3.40 -14.99
CA PHE A 186 21.19 2.20 -14.67
C PHE A 186 21.28 1.34 -15.94
N ASP A 187 22.46 0.84 -16.25
CA ASP A 187 22.72 0.00 -17.42
C ASP A 187 22.10 0.54 -18.74
N HIS A 188 22.26 1.85 -18.98
CA HIS A 188 21.73 2.56 -20.15
C HIS A 188 20.19 2.61 -20.24
N LYS A 189 19.48 2.29 -19.14
CA LYS A 189 18.02 2.37 -19.05
C LYS A 189 17.63 3.44 -18.04
N ASP A 190 16.69 4.31 -18.44
CA ASP A 190 16.16 5.35 -17.59
C ASP A 190 15.00 4.85 -16.75
N TYR A 191 15.04 5.20 -15.45
CA TYR A 191 14.02 4.90 -14.46
C TYR A 191 13.34 6.21 -14.05
N VAL A 192 12.09 6.35 -14.50
CA VAL A 192 11.30 7.57 -14.31
C VAL A 192 10.59 7.52 -12.96
N PRO A 193 10.69 8.60 -12.17
CA PRO A 193 10.04 8.68 -10.87
C PRO A 193 8.51 8.60 -10.92
N ARG A 194 7.92 7.94 -9.93
CA ARG A 194 6.47 7.92 -9.68
C ARG A 194 6.18 8.47 -8.30
N SER A 195 5.16 9.31 -8.21
CA SER A 195 4.76 9.88 -6.92
C SER A 195 4.00 8.88 -6.07
N ARG A 196 4.23 8.97 -4.74
CA ARG A 196 3.44 8.31 -3.71
C ARG A 196 2.99 9.34 -2.69
N THR A 197 1.91 9.04 -2.00
CA THR A 197 1.43 9.82 -0.87
C THR A 197 0.57 8.94 0.03
N PHE A 198 0.51 9.30 1.30
CA PHE A 198 -0.40 8.69 2.27
C PHE A 198 -1.37 9.75 2.80
N ILE A 199 -2.64 9.38 2.85
CA ILE A 199 -3.69 10.18 3.46
C ILE A 199 -4.38 9.32 4.52
N PRO A 200 -4.37 9.73 5.79
CA PRO A 200 -5.05 8.98 6.84
C PRO A 200 -6.57 9.02 6.64
N ALA A 201 -7.21 7.90 6.89
CA ALA A 201 -8.66 7.78 6.95
C ALA A 201 -9.08 7.74 8.42
N ALA A 202 -9.80 8.74 8.88
CA ALA A 202 -10.30 8.79 10.25
C ALA A 202 -11.81 8.51 10.32
N LEU A 203 -12.26 7.90 11.41
CA LEU A 203 -13.70 7.72 11.67
C LEU A 203 -14.42 9.06 11.72
N ALA A 204 -13.76 10.08 12.29
CA ALA A 204 -14.31 11.44 12.40
C ALA A 204 -14.61 12.09 11.04
N ASP A 205 -13.97 11.63 9.96
CA ASP A 205 -14.20 12.13 8.60
C ASP A 205 -15.43 11.50 7.94
N ASN A 206 -16.04 10.49 8.57
CA ASN A 206 -17.19 9.78 8.03
C ASN A 206 -18.49 10.19 8.74
N PRO A 207 -19.26 11.15 8.21
CA PRO A 207 -20.48 11.65 8.82
C PRO A 207 -21.57 10.58 8.99
N PHE A 208 -21.50 9.48 8.24
CA PHE A 208 -22.48 8.39 8.35
C PHE A 208 -22.23 7.46 9.54
N LEU A 209 -21.04 7.50 10.15
CA LEU A 209 -20.67 6.63 11.25
C LEU A 209 -20.36 7.39 12.55
N VAL A 210 -20.05 8.68 12.48
CA VAL A 210 -19.71 9.51 13.67
C VAL A 210 -20.80 9.47 14.73
N ASP A 211 -22.08 9.55 14.32
CA ASP A 211 -23.23 9.57 15.21
C ASP A 211 -23.73 8.16 15.59
N THR A 212 -22.98 7.13 15.25
CA THR A 212 -23.31 5.74 15.60
C THR A 212 -22.48 5.26 16.79
N ASN A 213 -22.88 4.13 17.39
CA ASN A 213 -22.09 3.46 18.43
C ASN A 213 -20.85 2.72 17.88
N TYR A 214 -20.43 2.99 16.65
CA TYR A 214 -19.30 2.29 16.03
C TYR A 214 -17.98 2.52 16.78
N GLN A 215 -17.76 3.73 17.32
CA GLN A 215 -16.61 4.02 18.16
C GLN A 215 -16.53 3.07 19.37
N ALA A 216 -17.65 2.82 20.06
CA ALA A 216 -17.70 1.90 21.19
C ALA A 216 -17.36 0.46 20.77
N THR A 217 -17.71 0.07 19.56
CA THR A 217 -17.32 -1.24 19.01
C THR A 217 -15.80 -1.32 18.81
N LEU A 218 -15.18 -0.26 18.32
CA LEU A 218 -13.72 -0.20 18.17
C LEU A 218 -13.00 -0.21 19.53
N ASP A 219 -13.56 0.51 20.51
CA ASP A 219 -13.01 0.59 21.87
C ASP A 219 -13.04 -0.77 22.60
N ALA A 220 -13.98 -1.66 22.25
CA ALA A 220 -14.12 -2.99 22.83
C ALA A 220 -13.13 -4.02 22.26
N MET A 221 -12.38 -3.68 21.20
CA MET A 221 -11.39 -4.59 20.62
C MET A 221 -10.22 -4.83 21.58
N PRO A 222 -9.63 -6.05 21.60
CA PRO A 222 -8.41 -6.31 22.35
C PRO A 222 -7.20 -5.61 21.71
N GLU A 223 -6.15 -5.37 22.50
CA GLU A 223 -4.84 -4.99 21.95
C GLU A 223 -4.16 -6.23 21.32
N PRO A 224 -3.37 -6.03 20.24
CA PRO A 224 -2.99 -4.78 19.57
C PRO A 224 -4.00 -4.33 18.50
N LEU A 225 -5.04 -5.12 18.27
CA LEU A 225 -6.05 -4.88 17.23
C LEU A 225 -6.76 -3.54 17.41
N ARG A 226 -7.05 -3.17 18.65
CA ARG A 226 -7.67 -1.87 18.98
C ARG A 226 -6.80 -0.71 18.52
N SER A 227 -5.53 -0.67 18.91
CA SER A 227 -4.60 0.38 18.48
C SER A 227 -4.41 0.41 16.96
N ALA A 228 -4.41 -0.74 16.29
CA ALA A 228 -4.34 -0.77 14.84
C ALA A 228 -5.59 -0.20 14.17
N ILE A 229 -6.78 -0.69 14.52
CA ILE A 229 -8.00 -0.36 13.77
C ILE A 229 -8.65 0.92 14.29
N ARG A 230 -8.70 1.11 15.63
CA ARG A 230 -9.28 2.31 16.22
C ARG A 230 -8.41 3.54 15.99
N ASP A 231 -7.10 3.42 16.21
CA ASP A 231 -6.18 4.56 16.16
C ASP A 231 -5.51 4.70 14.79
N GLY A 232 -5.66 3.69 13.92
CA GLY A 232 -5.05 3.69 12.59
C GLY A 232 -3.53 3.57 12.62
N ASN A 233 -2.98 3.03 13.70
CA ASN A 233 -1.54 2.92 13.89
C ASN A 233 -0.97 1.72 13.13
N PHE A 234 -0.29 1.97 12.02
CA PHE A 234 0.32 0.92 11.19
C PHE A 234 1.44 0.16 11.89
N MET A 235 1.98 0.69 12.98
CA MET A 235 3.06 0.05 13.72
C MET A 235 2.56 -0.73 14.96
N ALA A 236 1.29 -0.55 15.37
CA ALA A 236 0.78 -1.12 16.62
C ALA A 236 0.49 -2.62 16.55
N ALA A 237 0.08 -3.13 15.39
CA ALA A 237 -0.37 -4.51 15.22
C ALA A 237 0.73 -5.46 14.72
N ARG A 238 1.97 -5.08 14.85
CA ARG A 238 3.09 -5.99 14.62
C ARG A 238 3.16 -6.98 15.78
N GLU A 239 2.34 -8.01 15.72
CA GLU A 239 2.60 -9.21 16.52
C GLU A 239 3.85 -9.87 15.94
N ASP A 240 4.81 -10.12 16.81
CA ASP A 240 5.97 -10.94 16.45
C ASP A 240 5.45 -12.31 15.99
N ASP A 241 6.00 -12.81 14.87
CA ASP A 241 5.70 -14.15 14.38
C ASP A 241 6.02 -15.17 15.49
N GLU A 242 5.21 -16.22 15.64
CA GLU A 242 5.41 -17.30 16.62
C GLU A 242 6.82 -17.89 16.54
N TRP A 243 7.45 -17.82 15.36
CA TRP A 243 8.81 -18.30 15.08
C TRP A 243 9.88 -17.19 15.10
N GLN A 244 9.50 -15.96 15.43
CA GLN A 244 10.43 -14.84 15.49
C GLN A 244 11.36 -14.98 16.71
N VAL A 245 12.63 -15.19 16.45
CA VAL A 245 13.65 -15.43 17.48
C VAL A 245 13.96 -14.16 18.29
N ILE A 246 13.93 -12.99 17.66
CA ILE A 246 14.20 -11.70 18.29
C ILE A 246 12.91 -10.86 18.29
N PRO A 247 12.31 -10.59 19.46
CA PRO A 247 11.12 -9.75 19.54
C PRO A 247 11.33 -8.37 18.90
N THR A 248 10.37 -7.91 18.12
CA THR A 248 10.41 -6.59 17.46
C THR A 248 10.73 -5.44 18.43
N PRO A 249 10.18 -5.37 19.67
CA PRO A 249 10.56 -4.35 20.64
C PRO A 249 12.05 -4.32 20.98
N TRP A 250 12.71 -5.46 20.95
CA TRP A 250 14.16 -5.53 21.21
C TRP A 250 14.96 -4.95 20.04
N VAL A 251 14.52 -5.17 18.80
CA VAL A 251 15.12 -4.58 17.60
C VAL A 251 14.94 -3.06 17.61
N LEU A 252 13.74 -2.58 17.92
CA LEU A 252 13.47 -1.15 18.03
C LEU A 252 14.32 -0.50 19.11
N ALA A 253 14.39 -1.09 20.31
CA ALA A 253 15.24 -0.61 21.39
C ALA A 253 16.73 -0.65 21.05
N ALA A 254 17.17 -1.60 20.23
CA ALA A 254 18.55 -1.64 19.73
C ALA A 254 18.80 -0.52 18.72
N ASN A 255 17.88 -0.25 17.82
CA ASN A 255 17.96 0.84 16.84
C ASN A 255 17.99 2.21 17.53
N GLU A 256 17.21 2.43 18.59
CA GLU A 256 17.25 3.65 19.38
C GLU A 256 18.62 3.90 20.03
N ARG A 257 19.31 2.82 20.43
CA ARG A 257 20.65 2.89 21.01
C ARG A 257 21.75 3.02 19.96
N TRP A 258 21.45 2.64 18.73
CA TRP A 258 22.43 2.70 17.65
C TRP A 258 22.86 4.13 17.36
N ARG A 259 24.17 4.32 17.14
CA ARG A 259 24.77 5.59 16.76
C ARG A 259 25.70 5.36 15.57
N ALA A 260 25.56 6.20 14.56
CA ALA A 260 26.45 6.18 13.41
C ALA A 260 27.90 6.56 13.83
N GLY A 261 28.87 5.78 13.34
CA GLY A 261 30.28 6.02 13.57
C GLY A 261 30.84 5.31 14.80
N LYS A 262 32.17 5.17 14.82
CA LYS A 262 32.89 4.39 15.81
C LYS A 262 33.04 5.05 17.18
N GLY A 263 32.80 6.36 17.29
CA GLY A 263 33.19 7.12 18.49
C GLY A 263 34.70 6.99 18.80
N ASP A 264 35.07 7.23 20.07
CA ASP A 264 36.46 7.14 20.54
C ASP A 264 36.86 5.75 21.07
N LYS A 265 35.96 4.76 20.92
CA LYS A 265 36.21 3.41 21.45
C LYS A 265 36.85 2.52 20.39
N PRO A 266 37.75 1.60 20.83
CA PRO A 266 38.34 0.63 19.89
C PRO A 266 37.32 -0.37 19.37
N LEU A 267 37.56 -0.87 18.17
CA LEU A 267 36.79 -1.94 17.58
C LEU A 267 36.90 -3.19 18.47
N ALA A 268 35.77 -3.69 18.95
CA ALA A 268 35.73 -4.85 19.85
C ALA A 268 35.45 -6.16 19.07
N CYS A 269 34.55 -6.14 18.12
CA CYS A 269 34.27 -7.30 17.25
C CYS A 269 33.58 -6.88 15.97
N ILE A 270 33.55 -7.79 15.00
CA ILE A 270 32.83 -7.68 13.77
C ILE A 270 31.91 -8.91 13.67
N GLY A 271 30.60 -8.69 13.52
CA GLY A 271 29.66 -9.70 13.06
C GLY A 271 29.67 -9.72 11.55
N LEU A 272 29.63 -10.91 10.95
CA LEU A 272 29.58 -11.10 9.51
C LEU A 272 28.41 -12.01 9.18
N ASP A 273 27.48 -11.52 8.36
CA ASP A 273 26.44 -12.30 7.74
C ASP A 273 26.79 -12.51 6.26
N VAL A 274 27.02 -13.78 5.87
CA VAL A 274 27.55 -14.11 4.54
C VAL A 274 26.41 -14.57 3.63
N ALA A 275 26.10 -13.78 2.63
CA ALA A 275 25.20 -14.18 1.55
C ALA A 275 25.82 -15.30 0.70
N ARG A 276 25.10 -16.42 0.54
CA ARG A 276 25.52 -17.59 -0.27
C ARG A 276 25.10 -17.52 -1.73
N GLY A 277 25.12 -16.34 -2.33
CA GLY A 277 24.66 -16.18 -3.70
C GLY A 277 23.12 -16.24 -3.78
N GLY A 278 22.51 -15.12 -3.78
CA GLY A 278 21.08 -14.88 -3.78
C GLY A 278 20.85 -13.39 -3.95
N ARG A 279 19.71 -12.91 -3.51
CA ARG A 279 19.37 -11.47 -3.51
C ARG A 279 19.83 -10.75 -2.25
N ASP A 280 20.38 -11.46 -1.28
CA ASP A 280 20.83 -10.89 -0.03
C ASP A 280 22.28 -10.44 -0.17
N ASP A 281 22.62 -9.30 0.43
CA ASP A 281 23.98 -8.78 0.51
C ASP A 281 24.71 -9.38 1.71
N THR A 282 26.04 -9.42 1.62
CA THR A 282 26.87 -9.75 2.78
C THR A 282 27.00 -8.53 3.68
N ASP A 283 26.52 -8.65 4.91
CA ASP A 283 26.50 -7.55 5.87
C ASP A 283 27.60 -7.66 6.94
N PHE A 284 28.13 -6.49 7.32
CA PHE A 284 29.11 -6.35 8.37
C PHE A 284 28.57 -5.49 9.50
N ALA A 285 28.46 -6.04 10.70
CA ALA A 285 28.14 -5.30 11.90
C ALA A 285 29.39 -5.08 12.75
N GLN A 286 29.84 -3.85 12.89
CA GLN A 286 31.01 -3.48 13.71
C GLN A 286 30.54 -3.03 15.10
N ARG A 287 31.16 -3.58 16.16
CA ARG A 287 30.94 -3.15 17.53
C ARG A 287 32.16 -2.49 18.10
N TYR A 288 32.00 -1.32 18.67
CA TYR A 288 33.03 -0.53 19.30
C TYR A 288 32.80 -0.47 20.81
N GLY A 289 33.78 -0.94 21.59
CA GLY A 289 33.68 -1.03 23.06
C GLY A 289 32.70 -2.13 23.52
N ALA A 290 32.03 -1.90 24.62
CA ALA A 290 31.06 -2.84 25.21
C ALA A 290 29.69 -2.81 24.60
N TRP A 291 29.38 -1.76 23.81
CA TRP A 291 28.07 -1.48 23.21
C TRP A 291 28.24 -0.99 21.79
#